data_2c4c18b2fdc05da8b46f132df7bb0226
#
_entry.id   2c4c18b2fdc05da8b46f132df7bb0226
#
_cell.length_a   1.000
_cell.length_b   1.000
_cell.length_c   1.000
_cell.angle_alpha   90.00
_cell.angle_beta   90.00
_cell.angle_gamma   90.00
#
_symmetry.space_group_name_H-M   'P 1'
#
loop_
_entity.id
_entity.type
_entity.pdbx_description
1 polymer ?
#
loop_
_entity_poly.entity_id
_entity_poly.type
_entity_poly.pdbx_seq_one_letter_code
_entity_poly.pdbx_strand_id
1 'polypeptide(L)'
;GGGEYAFALAQMLEGASIHVRIMEKSESECRHLSSLLQDTLIINGDPTSLQQLREEQVDQADFFIAVSPDDEDNVMACLQAKSLGTEYCLTLIHRADYADAIYRNRQRLGILAAVSPRLATNRDLLRFMETGKYNKVSELQGGVEVIQLSIKEAAKVIGQKVAEIKWPRGAALVGLLREHMAIVPTGEDTLNAEDTVYAIVTSEGRKPLVNLLTKS
;
A
#
# COMPACT_ATOMS: atom_id res chain seq x y z
N GLY A 1 -4.36 15.10 13.17
CA GLY A 1 -5.48 14.52 13.92
C GLY A 1 -5.05 13.37 14.82
N GLY A 2 -5.72 13.22 15.96
CA GLY A 2 -5.38 12.27 17.03
C GLY A 2 -6.33 11.07 17.16
N GLY A 3 -7.13 10.79 16.13
CA GLY A 3 -8.07 9.66 16.16
C GLY A 3 -7.41 8.29 16.11
N GLU A 4 -8.23 7.23 16.01
CA GLU A 4 -7.79 5.83 16.06
C GLU A 4 -6.66 5.49 15.06
N TYR A 5 -6.70 6.05 13.86
CA TYR A 5 -5.64 5.84 12.86
C TYR A 5 -4.30 6.44 13.31
N ALA A 6 -4.33 7.65 13.89
CA ALA A 6 -3.13 8.29 14.40
C ALA A 6 -2.53 7.52 15.57
N PHE A 7 -3.37 7.07 16.50
CA PHE A 7 -2.96 6.26 17.64
C PHE A 7 -2.31 4.94 17.21
N ALA A 8 -3.00 4.16 16.36
CA ALA A 8 -2.48 2.87 15.88
C ALA A 8 -1.15 3.04 15.12
N LEU A 9 -1.05 4.07 14.26
CA LEU A 9 0.17 4.36 13.53
C LEU A 9 1.30 4.77 14.47
N ALA A 10 1.03 5.65 15.44
CA ALA A 10 2.03 6.09 16.41
C ALA A 10 2.60 4.92 17.24
N GLN A 11 1.75 4.01 17.72
CA GLN A 11 2.21 2.80 18.42
C GLN A 11 3.17 1.95 17.58
N MET A 12 2.85 1.77 16.29
CA MET A 12 3.72 1.01 15.40
C MET A 12 5.05 1.71 15.16
N LEU A 13 5.05 3.04 15.03
CA LEU A 13 6.24 3.84 14.78
C LEU A 13 7.14 3.94 16.04
N GLU A 14 6.53 4.07 17.23
CA GLU A 14 7.27 3.97 18.51
C GLU A 14 7.99 2.63 18.62
N GLY A 15 7.31 1.53 18.29
CA GLY A 15 7.91 0.19 18.28
C GLY A 15 9.07 0.03 17.28
N ALA A 16 9.12 0.89 16.27
CA ALA A 16 10.22 0.96 15.29
C ALA A 16 11.28 2.02 15.62
N SER A 17 11.20 2.64 16.82
CA SER A 17 12.09 3.73 17.27
C SER A 17 12.09 4.95 16.35
N ILE A 18 10.95 5.27 15.77
CA ILE A 18 10.73 6.47 14.94
C ILE A 18 10.13 7.56 15.81
N HIS A 19 10.69 8.76 15.77
CA HIS A 19 10.16 9.91 16.50
C HIS A 19 8.85 10.38 15.90
N VAL A 20 7.80 10.43 16.72
CA VAL A 20 6.44 10.80 16.30
C VAL A 20 5.97 12.05 17.05
N ARG A 21 5.31 12.94 16.33
CA ARG A 21 4.55 14.06 16.89
C ARG A 21 3.11 14.00 16.37
N ILE A 22 2.14 14.12 17.26
CA ILE A 22 0.70 14.18 16.89
C ILE A 22 0.19 15.57 17.21
N MET A 23 -0.37 16.27 16.23
CA MET A 23 -1.10 17.51 16.42
C MET A 23 -2.61 17.23 16.39
N GLU A 24 -3.32 17.60 17.45
CA GLU A 24 -4.75 17.34 17.65
C GLU A 24 -5.45 18.58 18.24
N LYS A 25 -6.63 18.92 17.66
CA LYS A 25 -7.43 20.07 18.09
C LYS A 25 -8.08 19.89 19.46
N SER A 26 -8.52 18.66 19.76
CA SER A 26 -9.23 18.34 20.99
C SER A 26 -8.26 18.16 22.16
N GLU A 27 -8.36 19.04 23.16
CA GLU A 27 -7.56 18.94 24.37
C GLU A 27 -7.82 17.63 25.14
N SER A 28 -9.07 17.15 25.15
CA SER A 28 -9.42 15.87 25.79
C SER A 28 -8.76 14.69 25.09
N GLU A 29 -8.71 14.70 23.76
CA GLU A 29 -8.04 13.67 22.97
C GLU A 29 -6.53 13.72 23.15
N CYS A 30 -5.95 14.94 23.21
CA CYS A 30 -4.52 15.10 23.52
C CYS A 30 -4.16 14.46 24.88
N ARG A 31 -4.97 14.69 25.92
CA ARG A 31 -4.77 14.07 27.24
C ARG A 31 -4.91 12.54 27.18
N HIS A 32 -5.89 12.06 26.42
CA HIS A 32 -6.09 10.62 26.22
C HIS A 32 -4.88 9.98 25.56
N LEU A 33 -4.43 10.52 24.43
CA LEU A 33 -3.24 10.03 23.71
C LEU A 33 -1.97 10.07 24.57
N SER A 34 -1.76 11.16 25.34
CA SER A 34 -0.60 11.28 26.24
C SER A 34 -0.60 10.24 27.36
N SER A 35 -1.76 9.66 27.69
CA SER A 35 -1.84 8.59 28.69
C SER A 35 -1.53 7.20 28.11
N LEU A 36 -1.55 7.05 26.78
CA LEU A 36 -1.42 5.76 26.08
C LEU A 36 -0.09 5.61 25.33
N LEU A 37 0.45 6.72 24.81
CA LEU A 37 1.70 6.75 24.04
C LEU A 37 2.86 7.18 24.97
N GLN A 38 4.01 6.59 24.78
CA GLN A 38 5.18 6.78 25.69
C GLN A 38 6.22 7.75 25.10
N ASP A 39 6.51 7.61 23.82
CA ASP A 39 7.59 8.34 23.14
C ASP A 39 7.06 9.33 22.09
N THR A 40 5.74 9.45 21.93
CA THR A 40 5.10 10.38 20.98
C THR A 40 4.83 11.73 21.65
N LEU A 41 5.30 12.81 21.05
CA LEU A 41 4.97 14.17 21.48
C LEU A 41 3.55 14.56 21.02
N ILE A 42 2.67 14.86 21.96
CA ILE A 42 1.30 15.30 21.69
C ILE A 42 1.23 16.83 21.77
N ILE A 43 0.74 17.45 20.69
CA ILE A 43 0.63 18.90 20.52
C ILE A 43 -0.85 19.23 20.39
N ASN A 44 -1.35 20.08 21.32
CA ASN A 44 -2.70 20.61 21.18
C ASN A 44 -2.72 21.77 20.21
N GLY A 45 -3.26 21.57 19.02
CA GLY A 45 -3.24 22.57 17.96
C GLY A 45 -4.08 22.20 16.75
N ASP A 46 -4.28 23.17 15.87
CA ASP A 46 -5.02 22.98 14.61
C ASP A 46 -4.04 22.60 13.48
N PRO A 47 -4.08 21.35 12.97
CA PRO A 47 -3.20 20.93 11.89
C PRO A 47 -3.51 21.59 10.54
N THR A 48 -4.60 22.37 10.43
CA THR A 48 -4.90 23.19 9.24
C THR A 48 -4.45 24.64 9.40
N SER A 49 -3.85 25.03 10.53
CA SER A 49 -3.30 26.36 10.75
C SER A 49 -1.86 26.46 10.28
N LEU A 50 -1.63 27.22 9.21
CA LEU A 50 -0.29 27.45 8.67
C LEU A 50 0.67 28.05 9.70
N GLN A 51 0.14 28.93 10.58
CA GLN A 51 0.94 29.53 11.64
C GLN A 51 1.42 28.47 12.65
N GLN A 52 0.50 27.61 13.13
CA GLN A 52 0.85 26.56 14.09
C GLN A 52 1.79 25.51 13.47
N LEU A 53 1.54 25.11 12.22
CA LEU A 53 2.45 24.21 11.52
C LEU A 53 3.88 24.78 11.41
N ARG A 54 4.02 26.09 11.23
CA ARG A 54 5.32 26.78 11.21
C ARG A 54 5.94 26.85 12.60
N GLU A 55 5.16 27.16 13.62
CA GLU A 55 5.64 27.23 15.01
C GLU A 55 6.15 25.87 15.48
N GLU A 56 5.51 24.79 15.04
CA GLU A 56 5.89 23.40 15.31
C GLU A 56 6.97 22.86 14.35
N GLN A 57 7.53 23.71 13.50
CA GLN A 57 8.63 23.35 12.57
C GLN A 57 8.33 22.09 11.74
N VAL A 58 7.16 22.04 11.12
CA VAL A 58 6.70 20.88 10.32
C VAL A 58 7.60 20.65 9.10
N ASP A 59 8.28 21.68 8.61
CA ASP A 59 9.30 21.63 7.55
C ASP A 59 10.51 20.74 7.92
N GLN A 60 10.77 20.52 9.21
CA GLN A 60 11.86 19.64 9.69
C GLN A 60 11.45 18.16 9.76
N ALA A 61 10.18 17.84 9.51
CA ALA A 61 9.70 16.47 9.52
C ALA A 61 9.96 15.80 8.16
N ASP A 62 10.49 14.57 8.19
CA ASP A 62 10.63 13.76 6.97
C ASP A 62 9.27 13.47 6.35
N PHE A 63 8.29 13.15 7.19
CA PHE A 63 6.92 12.84 6.78
C PHE A 63 5.89 13.66 7.53
N PHE A 64 4.91 14.19 6.81
CA PHE A 64 3.68 14.74 7.35
C PHE A 64 2.51 13.84 6.94
N ILE A 65 1.74 13.35 7.91
CA ILE A 65 0.66 12.39 7.67
C ILE A 65 -0.64 12.94 8.23
N ALA A 66 -1.59 13.30 7.36
CA ALA A 66 -2.89 13.80 7.75
C ALA A 66 -3.91 12.66 7.84
N VAL A 67 -4.46 12.43 9.03
CA VAL A 67 -5.31 11.26 9.35
C VAL A 67 -6.54 11.64 10.18
N SER A 68 -7.04 12.86 10.03
CA SER A 68 -8.30 13.28 10.65
C SER A 68 -9.51 12.62 9.97
N PRO A 69 -10.71 12.65 10.59
CA PRO A 69 -11.92 12.16 9.92
C PRO A 69 -12.41 13.05 8.76
N ASP A 70 -11.88 14.27 8.62
CA ASP A 70 -12.26 15.21 7.57
C ASP A 70 -11.27 15.17 6.40
N ASP A 71 -11.76 14.78 5.22
CA ASP A 71 -10.94 14.61 4.02
C ASP A 71 -10.40 15.96 3.50
N GLU A 72 -11.19 17.02 3.57
CA GLU A 72 -10.83 18.38 3.15
C GLU A 72 -9.73 18.96 4.04
N ASP A 73 -9.88 18.81 5.36
CA ASP A 73 -8.87 19.20 6.34
C ASP A 73 -7.56 18.43 6.12
N ASN A 74 -7.64 17.14 5.85
CA ASN A 74 -6.47 16.30 5.59
C ASN A 74 -5.69 16.78 4.35
N VAL A 75 -6.40 17.08 3.27
CA VAL A 75 -5.76 17.62 2.04
C VAL A 75 -5.17 18.99 2.31
N MET A 76 -5.92 19.89 2.96
CA MET A 76 -5.45 21.24 3.26
C MET A 76 -4.21 21.23 4.16
N ALA A 77 -4.19 20.42 5.20
CA ALA A 77 -3.04 20.25 6.08
C ALA A 77 -1.79 19.78 5.31
N CYS A 78 -1.96 18.80 4.42
CA CYS A 78 -0.86 18.33 3.55
C CYS A 78 -0.34 19.44 2.62
N LEU A 79 -1.23 20.22 1.98
CA LEU A 79 -0.84 21.33 1.12
C LEU A 79 -0.07 22.41 1.87
N GLN A 80 -0.50 22.73 3.09
CA GLN A 80 0.18 23.69 3.94
C GLN A 80 1.54 23.18 4.42
N ALA A 81 1.64 21.95 4.90
CA ALA A 81 2.90 21.32 5.28
C ALA A 81 3.87 21.31 4.09
N LYS A 82 3.39 20.95 2.90
CA LYS A 82 4.18 21.00 1.67
C LYS A 82 4.66 22.39 1.31
N SER A 83 3.82 23.42 1.50
CA SER A 83 4.19 24.82 1.25
C SER A 83 5.26 25.34 2.22
N LEU A 84 5.37 24.74 3.40
CA LEU A 84 6.42 25.04 4.38
C LEU A 84 7.73 24.34 4.07
N GLY A 85 7.73 23.27 3.27
CA GLY A 85 8.94 22.57 2.85
C GLY A 85 9.02 21.09 3.24
N THR A 86 8.03 20.54 3.93
CA THR A 86 8.01 19.11 4.27
C THR A 86 8.23 18.24 3.03
N GLU A 87 9.12 17.26 3.10
CA GLU A 87 9.51 16.49 1.92
C GLU A 87 8.40 15.55 1.47
N TYR A 88 7.82 14.78 2.39
CA TYR A 88 6.81 13.78 2.06
C TYR A 88 5.50 14.03 2.82
N CYS A 89 4.42 14.26 2.08
CA CYS A 89 3.08 14.41 2.64
C CYS A 89 2.20 13.21 2.23
N LEU A 90 1.56 12.58 3.21
CA LEU A 90 0.61 11.50 3.01
C LEU A 90 -0.74 11.89 3.61
N THR A 91 -1.83 11.39 3.04
CA THR A 91 -3.17 11.69 3.53
C THR A 91 -4.06 10.47 3.59
N LEU A 92 -4.88 10.39 4.63
CA LEU A 92 -6.00 9.48 4.70
C LEU A 92 -7.20 10.12 4.00
N ILE A 93 -7.91 9.37 3.17
CA ILE A 93 -9.10 9.84 2.44
C ILE A 93 -10.19 8.79 2.54
N HIS A 94 -11.30 9.14 3.17
CA HIS A 94 -12.44 8.23 3.38
C HIS A 94 -13.29 8.07 2.10
N ARG A 95 -13.46 9.15 1.35
CA ARG A 95 -14.22 9.18 0.10
C ARG A 95 -13.38 8.65 -1.05
N ALA A 96 -13.86 7.59 -1.70
CA ALA A 96 -13.15 6.94 -2.80
C ALA A 96 -12.95 7.85 -4.03
N ASP A 97 -13.96 8.70 -4.34
CA ASP A 97 -13.90 9.68 -5.42
C ASP A 97 -12.80 10.73 -5.18
N TYR A 98 -12.63 11.17 -3.92
CA TYR A 98 -11.55 12.08 -3.53
C TYR A 98 -10.17 11.41 -3.60
N ALA A 99 -10.06 10.18 -3.13
CA ALA A 99 -8.81 9.42 -3.20
C ALA A 99 -8.32 9.30 -4.64
N ASP A 100 -9.22 8.99 -5.59
CA ASP A 100 -8.91 8.92 -7.02
C ASP A 100 -8.48 10.27 -7.60
N ALA A 101 -9.20 11.36 -7.26
CA ALA A 101 -8.87 12.70 -7.72
C ALA A 101 -7.47 13.15 -7.23
N ILE A 102 -7.17 12.89 -5.96
CA ILE A 102 -5.87 13.22 -5.36
C ILE A 102 -4.77 12.36 -5.98
N TYR A 103 -4.99 11.05 -6.14
CA TYR A 103 -4.03 10.15 -6.76
C TYR A 103 -3.62 10.59 -8.17
N ARG A 104 -4.59 11.00 -9.01
CA ARG A 104 -4.32 11.51 -10.37
C ARG A 104 -3.55 12.83 -10.38
N ASN A 105 -3.72 13.66 -9.35
CA ASN A 105 -3.10 14.99 -9.24
C ASN A 105 -1.95 15.03 -8.23
N ARG A 106 -1.54 13.91 -7.65
CA ARG A 106 -0.60 13.86 -6.52
C ARG A 106 0.70 14.64 -6.75
N GLN A 107 1.26 14.59 -7.95
CA GLN A 107 2.49 15.32 -8.28
C GLN A 107 2.29 16.83 -8.20
N ARG A 108 1.14 17.35 -8.67
CA ARG A 108 0.80 18.77 -8.60
C ARG A 108 0.51 19.23 -7.18
N LEU A 109 -0.12 18.35 -6.39
CA LEU A 109 -0.47 18.64 -5.01
C LEU A 109 0.72 18.45 -4.05
N GLY A 110 1.80 17.84 -4.49
CA GLY A 110 2.93 17.50 -3.62
C GLY A 110 2.59 16.42 -2.58
N ILE A 111 1.51 15.65 -2.80
CA ILE A 111 1.08 14.56 -1.94
C ILE A 111 1.66 13.25 -2.48
N LEU A 112 2.46 12.57 -1.67
CA LEU A 112 3.11 11.32 -2.05
C LEU A 112 2.08 10.19 -2.23
N ALA A 113 1.18 10.06 -1.26
CA ALA A 113 0.14 9.03 -1.28
C ALA A 113 -1.16 9.51 -0.61
N ALA A 114 -2.28 9.11 -1.20
CA ALA A 114 -3.60 9.17 -0.58
C ALA A 114 -4.08 7.74 -0.29
N VAL A 115 -4.28 7.43 0.98
CA VAL A 115 -4.71 6.09 1.43
C VAL A 115 -6.19 6.13 1.76
N SER A 116 -6.98 5.27 1.15
CA SER A 116 -8.39 5.10 1.51
C SER A 116 -8.58 3.80 2.27
N PRO A 117 -8.94 3.85 3.58
CA PRO A 117 -9.19 2.66 4.38
C PRO A 117 -10.25 1.76 3.76
N ARG A 118 -11.30 2.37 3.23
CA ARG A 118 -12.39 1.65 2.55
C ARG A 118 -11.90 0.87 1.34
N LEU A 119 -11.08 1.48 0.49
CA LEU A 119 -10.53 0.80 -0.70
C LEU A 119 -9.52 -0.26 -0.30
N ALA A 120 -8.68 0.01 0.71
CA ALA A 120 -7.73 -0.96 1.25
C ALA A 120 -8.46 -2.20 1.82
N THR A 121 -9.45 -1.99 2.68
CA THR A 121 -10.26 -3.08 3.25
C THR A 121 -11.00 -3.87 2.17
N ASN A 122 -11.64 -3.20 1.20
CA ASN A 122 -12.32 -3.89 0.10
C ASN A 122 -11.35 -4.75 -0.72
N ARG A 123 -10.16 -4.23 -1.00
CA ARG A 123 -9.12 -5.00 -1.72
C ARG A 123 -8.71 -6.24 -0.92
N ASP A 124 -8.50 -6.10 0.39
CA ASP A 124 -8.11 -7.22 1.24
C ASP A 124 -9.24 -8.25 1.36
N LEU A 125 -10.49 -7.82 1.53
CA LEU A 125 -11.66 -8.72 1.54
C LEU A 125 -11.78 -9.48 0.20
N LEU A 126 -11.68 -8.78 -0.93
CA LEU A 126 -11.70 -9.41 -2.25
C LEU A 126 -10.57 -10.44 -2.40
N ARG A 127 -9.38 -10.14 -1.89
CA ARG A 127 -8.26 -11.07 -1.87
C ARG A 127 -8.58 -12.38 -1.12
N PHE A 128 -9.30 -12.30 0.01
CA PHE A 128 -9.77 -13.49 0.75
C PHE A 128 -10.95 -14.19 0.07
N MET A 129 -11.81 -13.43 -0.62
CA MET A 129 -12.97 -13.98 -1.34
C MET A 129 -12.59 -14.59 -2.69
N GLU A 130 -11.53 -14.16 -3.29
CA GLU A 130 -10.94 -14.79 -4.48
C GLU A 130 -10.33 -16.14 -4.08
N THR A 131 -11.19 -17.07 -3.55
CA THR A 131 -10.88 -18.49 -3.32
C THR A 131 -10.66 -19.21 -4.65
N GLY A 132 -10.02 -18.52 -5.56
CA GLY A 132 -9.79 -18.90 -6.92
C GLY A 132 -8.41 -19.50 -7.12
N LYS A 133 -8.10 -19.68 -8.36
CA LYS A 133 -6.89 -20.30 -8.86
C LYS A 133 -5.65 -19.42 -8.71
N TYR A 134 -5.79 -18.17 -8.28
CA TYR A 134 -4.70 -17.18 -8.11
C TYR A 134 -5.10 -16.08 -7.11
N ASN A 135 -4.10 -15.40 -6.55
CA ASN A 135 -4.26 -14.21 -5.71
C ASN A 135 -3.75 -12.97 -6.46
N LYS A 136 -4.51 -11.88 -6.49
CA LYS A 136 -4.04 -10.59 -6.99
C LYS A 136 -3.18 -9.92 -5.91
N VAL A 137 -1.90 -9.73 -6.20
CA VAL A 137 -0.94 -9.10 -5.28
C VAL A 137 -0.96 -7.59 -5.40
N SER A 138 -0.98 -7.08 -6.63
CA SER A 138 -0.95 -5.64 -6.93
C SER A 138 -1.54 -5.35 -8.30
N GLU A 139 -1.93 -4.09 -8.51
CA GLU A 139 -2.31 -3.56 -9.81
C GLU A 139 -1.38 -2.41 -10.18
N LEU A 140 -0.83 -2.49 -11.37
CA LEU A 140 0.03 -1.46 -11.95
C LEU A 140 -0.79 -0.55 -12.87
N GLN A 141 -0.21 0.58 -13.28
CA GLN A 141 -0.87 1.46 -14.25
C GLN A 141 -1.12 0.74 -15.59
N GLY A 142 -2.22 1.08 -16.25
CA GLY A 142 -2.56 0.50 -17.56
C GLY A 142 -3.29 -0.84 -17.48
N GLY A 143 -3.82 -1.24 -16.31
CA GLY A 143 -4.59 -2.48 -16.15
C GLY A 143 -3.73 -3.74 -16.13
N VAL A 144 -2.45 -3.58 -15.80
CA VAL A 144 -1.51 -4.69 -15.60
C VAL A 144 -1.58 -5.13 -14.14
N GLU A 145 -1.67 -6.42 -13.90
CA GLU A 145 -1.76 -7.01 -12.55
C GLU A 145 -0.52 -7.84 -12.23
N VAL A 146 -0.13 -7.83 -10.95
CA VAL A 146 0.78 -8.83 -10.40
C VAL A 146 -0.07 -9.87 -9.69
N ILE A 147 0.03 -11.11 -10.14
CA ILE A 147 -0.71 -12.23 -9.56
C ILE A 147 0.22 -13.29 -8.98
N GLN A 148 -0.26 -13.94 -7.95
CA GLN A 148 0.36 -15.08 -7.29
C GLN A 148 -0.52 -16.31 -7.47
N LEU A 149 0.06 -17.44 -7.84
CA LEU A 149 -0.66 -18.70 -7.90
C LEU A 149 0.28 -19.90 -7.71
N SER A 150 -0.25 -20.98 -7.13
CA SER A 150 0.50 -22.24 -6.98
C SER A 150 0.31 -23.12 -8.21
N ILE A 151 1.39 -23.75 -8.65
CA ILE A 151 1.35 -24.75 -9.73
C ILE A 151 0.69 -26.02 -9.20
N LYS A 152 -0.37 -26.45 -9.88
CA LYS A 152 -1.08 -27.67 -9.51
C LYS A 152 -0.38 -28.91 -10.09
N GLU A 153 -0.43 -30.04 -9.37
CA GLU A 153 0.17 -31.30 -9.79
C GLU A 153 -0.23 -31.76 -11.21
N ALA A 154 -1.42 -31.37 -11.65
CA ALA A 154 -1.92 -31.72 -12.99
C ALA A 154 -1.42 -30.76 -14.10
N ALA A 155 -0.61 -29.76 -13.78
CA ALA A 155 -0.16 -28.80 -14.78
C ALA A 155 0.88 -29.38 -15.73
N LYS A 156 0.67 -29.20 -17.02
CA LYS A 156 1.59 -29.70 -18.07
C LYS A 156 2.97 -29.09 -18.05
N VAL A 157 3.16 -27.99 -17.37
CA VAL A 157 4.45 -27.27 -17.28
C VAL A 157 5.42 -27.85 -16.25
N ILE A 158 4.98 -28.81 -15.44
CA ILE A 158 5.84 -29.43 -14.42
C ILE A 158 7.00 -30.16 -15.09
N GLY A 159 8.20 -29.89 -14.58
CA GLY A 159 9.45 -30.46 -15.11
C GLY A 159 9.95 -29.80 -16.41
N GLN A 160 9.21 -28.83 -16.97
CA GLN A 160 9.68 -28.09 -18.13
C GLN A 160 10.56 -26.92 -17.71
N LYS A 161 11.58 -26.60 -18.51
CA LYS A 161 12.38 -25.39 -18.33
C LYS A 161 11.54 -24.16 -18.66
N VAL A 162 11.75 -23.08 -17.92
CA VAL A 162 11.04 -21.81 -18.12
C VAL A 162 11.14 -21.31 -19.56
N ALA A 163 12.30 -21.50 -20.21
CA ALA A 163 12.53 -21.12 -21.60
C ALA A 163 11.74 -21.96 -22.62
N GLU A 164 11.35 -23.19 -22.27
CA GLU A 164 10.64 -24.11 -23.18
C GLU A 164 9.12 -23.94 -23.10
N ILE A 165 8.63 -23.28 -22.04
CA ILE A 165 7.21 -23.07 -21.81
C ILE A 165 6.69 -22.00 -22.78
N LYS A 166 5.60 -22.33 -23.46
CA LYS A 166 4.88 -21.37 -24.31
C LYS A 166 4.03 -20.44 -23.47
N TRP A 167 4.64 -19.38 -22.97
CA TRP A 167 3.95 -18.37 -22.15
C TRP A 167 2.88 -17.65 -22.97
N PRO A 168 1.69 -17.41 -22.40
CA PRO A 168 0.64 -16.67 -23.07
C PRO A 168 1.06 -15.20 -23.30
N ARG A 169 0.57 -14.61 -24.37
CA ARG A 169 0.75 -13.16 -24.60
C ARG A 169 0.16 -12.37 -23.44
N GLY A 170 0.87 -11.32 -23.04
CA GLY A 170 0.45 -10.49 -21.90
C GLY A 170 0.66 -11.14 -20.55
N ALA A 171 1.51 -12.14 -20.43
CA ALA A 171 1.94 -12.72 -19.17
C ALA A 171 3.46 -12.90 -19.13
N ALA A 172 4.07 -12.57 -18.00
CA ALA A 172 5.49 -12.75 -17.74
C ALA A 172 5.71 -13.31 -16.33
N LEU A 173 6.51 -14.37 -16.23
CA LEU A 173 6.98 -14.90 -14.95
C LEU A 173 8.04 -13.95 -14.38
N VAL A 174 7.87 -13.53 -13.12
CA VAL A 174 8.80 -12.60 -12.46
C VAL A 174 9.41 -13.15 -11.18
N GLY A 175 8.81 -14.18 -10.59
CA GLY A 175 9.33 -14.79 -9.39
C GLY A 175 8.75 -16.17 -9.14
N LEU A 176 9.49 -16.97 -8.38
CA LEU A 176 9.06 -18.25 -7.84
C LEU A 176 9.30 -18.27 -6.34
N LEU A 177 8.41 -18.88 -5.59
CA LEU A 177 8.64 -19.23 -4.20
C LEU A 177 8.61 -20.76 -4.12
N ARG A 178 9.72 -21.36 -3.71
CA ARG A 178 9.88 -22.80 -3.51
C ARG A 178 10.38 -23.05 -2.10
N GLU A 179 9.69 -23.86 -1.32
CA GLU A 179 10.08 -24.20 0.06
C GLU A 179 10.48 -22.96 0.90
N HIS A 180 9.71 -21.87 0.77
CA HIS A 180 9.93 -20.55 1.43
C HIS A 180 11.13 -19.75 0.89
N MET A 181 11.84 -20.20 -0.13
CA MET A 181 12.89 -19.45 -0.79
C MET A 181 12.37 -18.70 -2.02
N ALA A 182 12.62 -17.40 -2.08
CA ALA A 182 12.32 -16.59 -3.26
C ALA A 182 13.40 -16.78 -4.32
N ILE A 183 12.99 -17.07 -5.55
CA ILE A 183 13.86 -17.30 -6.70
C ILE A 183 13.46 -16.32 -7.80
N VAL A 184 14.43 -15.64 -8.40
CA VAL A 184 14.23 -14.93 -9.66
C VAL A 184 14.55 -15.94 -10.78
N PRO A 185 13.51 -16.44 -11.48
CA PRO A 185 13.71 -17.57 -12.40
C PRO A 185 14.49 -17.15 -13.65
N THR A 186 15.36 -18.03 -14.08
CA THR A 186 16.05 -17.97 -15.37
C THR A 186 15.40 -18.93 -16.36
N GLY A 187 15.81 -18.89 -17.63
CA GLY A 187 15.31 -19.82 -18.64
C GLY A 187 15.66 -21.29 -18.38
N GLU A 188 16.71 -21.55 -17.60
CA GLU A 188 17.19 -22.90 -17.27
C GLU A 188 16.47 -23.54 -16.06
N ASP A 189 15.78 -22.72 -15.28
CA ASP A 189 15.03 -23.20 -14.13
C ASP A 189 13.83 -24.02 -14.58
N THR A 190 13.54 -25.09 -13.83
CA THR A 190 12.35 -25.95 -14.05
C THR A 190 11.23 -25.58 -13.08
N LEU A 191 10.00 -25.70 -13.55
CA LEU A 191 8.83 -25.54 -12.70
C LEU A 191 8.43 -26.86 -12.02
N ASN A 192 8.18 -26.80 -10.73
CA ASN A 192 7.79 -27.96 -9.94
C ASN A 192 6.33 -27.83 -9.44
N ALA A 193 5.73 -28.95 -9.08
CA ALA A 193 4.47 -28.93 -8.36
C ALA A 193 4.63 -28.16 -7.04
N GLU A 194 3.57 -27.47 -6.61
CA GLU A 194 3.52 -26.67 -5.39
C GLU A 194 4.40 -25.39 -5.41
N ASP A 195 5.23 -25.16 -6.44
CA ASP A 195 5.86 -23.86 -6.61
C ASP A 195 4.81 -22.76 -6.62
N THR A 196 5.06 -21.68 -5.90
CA THR A 196 4.24 -20.46 -6.00
C THR A 196 4.85 -19.53 -7.01
N VAL A 197 4.11 -19.23 -8.06
CA VAL A 197 4.50 -18.36 -9.16
C VAL A 197 4.03 -16.93 -8.89
N TYR A 198 4.90 -15.97 -9.12
CA TYR A 198 4.55 -14.55 -9.25
C TYR A 198 4.68 -14.15 -10.70
N ALA A 199 3.61 -13.62 -11.27
CA ALA A 199 3.57 -13.21 -12.67
C ALA A 199 2.94 -11.82 -12.86
N ILE A 200 3.47 -11.08 -13.82
CA ILE A 200 2.84 -9.86 -14.31
C ILE A 200 1.93 -10.25 -15.47
N VAL A 201 0.67 -9.81 -15.42
CA VAL A 201 -0.32 -10.17 -16.44
C VAL A 201 -1.18 -8.98 -16.86
N THR A 202 -1.55 -8.96 -18.14
CA THR A 202 -2.64 -8.14 -18.64
C THR A 202 -3.99 -8.86 -18.42
N SER A 203 -5.10 -8.14 -18.56
CA SER A 203 -6.45 -8.75 -18.49
C SER A 203 -6.63 -9.92 -19.47
N GLU A 204 -6.02 -9.83 -20.66
CA GLU A 204 -6.07 -10.88 -21.69
C GLU A 204 -5.17 -12.09 -21.35
N GLY A 205 -4.00 -11.85 -20.78
CA GLY A 205 -3.01 -12.90 -20.42
C GLY A 205 -3.37 -13.68 -19.18
N ARG A 206 -4.21 -13.12 -18.29
CA ARG A 206 -4.53 -13.71 -16.98
C ARG A 206 -5.16 -15.09 -17.07
N LYS A 207 -6.30 -15.22 -17.75
CA LYS A 207 -7.02 -16.49 -17.84
C LYS A 207 -6.21 -17.59 -18.55
N PRO A 208 -5.51 -17.33 -19.66
CA PRO A 208 -4.60 -18.30 -20.28
C PRO A 208 -3.47 -18.74 -19.33
N LEU A 209 -2.83 -17.82 -18.59
CA LEU A 209 -1.78 -18.15 -17.64
C LEU A 209 -2.28 -19.06 -16.51
N VAL A 210 -3.41 -18.68 -15.90
CA VAL A 210 -4.00 -19.49 -14.83
C VAL A 210 -4.31 -20.89 -15.33
N ASN A 211 -4.85 -21.05 -16.54
CA ASN A 211 -5.11 -22.36 -17.11
C ASN A 211 -3.81 -23.16 -17.37
N LEU A 212 -2.76 -22.53 -17.87
CA LEU A 212 -1.46 -23.14 -18.12
C LEU A 212 -0.85 -23.75 -16.83
N LEU A 213 -0.97 -23.05 -15.72
CA LEU A 213 -0.35 -23.44 -14.44
C LEU A 213 -1.25 -24.28 -13.53
N THR A 214 -2.54 -24.44 -13.88
CA THR A 214 -3.51 -25.17 -13.02
C THR A 214 -4.24 -26.32 -13.69
N LYS A 215 -4.09 -26.50 -15.01
CA LYS A 215 -4.81 -27.56 -15.75
C LYS A 215 -3.85 -28.51 -16.45
N SER A 216 -4.30 -29.75 -16.56
CA SER A 216 -3.70 -30.81 -17.40
C SER A 216 -3.96 -30.59 -18.88
#